data_fd52a470b01b099de954cd9ae3300779
#
_entry.id   fd52a470b01b099de954cd9ae3300779
#
_cell.length_a   1.000
_cell.length_b   1.000
_cell.length_c   1.000
_cell.angle_alpha   90.00
_cell.angle_beta   90.00
_cell.angle_gamma   90.00
#
_symmetry.space_group_name_H-M   'P 1'
#
loop_
_entity.id
_entity.type
_entity.pdbx_description
1 polymer ?
#
loop_
_entity_poly.entity_id
_entity_poly.type
_entity_poly.pdbx_seq_one_letter_code
_entity_poly.pdbx_strand_id
1 'polypeptide(L)'
;MPIVLCRLPNHVGDCCMCLPALRLLAASGFTPALIGKRWAEDLMAGMGWRFDPIEGKVSEDLSRIRYLAQNANASQGLLFPNSFGSALLFKLGRLKTTGLKTDMRSFILDNGIPEPTTMHEVERFFYVAHEAIKSWGATPAFDKVPERLSLVLMKRHEAAAKNLIELYKIPTRFALLAPIARGKHQGKVKHWEHFNDLVKPLRDKGIEPIVFPSLREEALAKAACPDARILPPTTLGNFAAIAKRAQVVIANDSGVSHIAAAVGAKQITLVGVTEPERTAPWNPDAIVLGENGRWPSVEEVTANLLSVVQ
;
A
#
# COMPACT_ATOMS: atom_id res chain seq x y z
N MET A 1 -8.80 -25.47 -4.69
CA MET A 1 -7.64 -24.92 -3.96
C MET A 1 -8.07 -24.56 -2.55
N PRO A 2 -7.30 -24.89 -1.51
CA PRO A 2 -7.65 -24.54 -0.14
C PRO A 2 -7.67 -23.01 0.04
N ILE A 3 -8.69 -22.51 0.75
CA ILE A 3 -8.84 -21.08 1.00
C ILE A 3 -8.09 -20.72 2.29
N VAL A 4 -7.33 -19.62 2.24
CA VAL A 4 -6.61 -19.05 3.37
C VAL A 4 -7.20 -17.67 3.66
N LEU A 5 -7.69 -17.44 4.88
CA LEU A 5 -8.10 -16.12 5.31
C LEU A 5 -6.86 -15.29 5.65
N CYS A 6 -6.64 -14.21 4.90
CA CYS A 6 -5.47 -13.34 5.04
C CYS A 6 -5.85 -12.02 5.69
N ARG A 7 -5.38 -11.76 6.91
CA ARG A 7 -5.55 -10.47 7.57
C ARG A 7 -4.55 -9.47 7.01
N LEU A 8 -5.06 -8.49 6.26
CA LEU A 8 -4.24 -7.40 5.71
C LEU A 8 -3.83 -6.39 6.79
N PRO A 9 -2.70 -5.70 6.63
CA PRO A 9 -2.34 -4.56 7.46
C PRO A 9 -3.37 -3.42 7.40
N ASN A 10 -3.26 -2.48 8.35
CA ASN A 10 -4.21 -1.38 8.46
C ASN A 10 -3.83 -0.12 7.67
N HIS A 11 -2.64 -0.08 7.09
CA HIS A 11 -2.13 1.05 6.31
C HIS A 11 -2.07 0.72 4.83
N VAL A 12 -2.28 1.74 4.00
CA VAL A 12 -2.34 1.59 2.53
C VAL A 12 -1.01 1.07 1.96
N GLY A 13 0.10 1.63 2.43
CA GLY A 13 1.44 1.20 2.01
C GLY A 13 1.70 -0.27 2.30
N ASP A 14 1.44 -0.68 3.55
CA ASP A 14 1.63 -2.08 3.97
C ASP A 14 0.75 -3.05 3.18
N CYS A 15 -0.49 -2.65 2.86
CA CYS A 15 -1.35 -3.46 1.99
C CYS A 15 -0.75 -3.64 0.59
N CYS A 16 -0.17 -2.59 0.00
CA CYS A 16 0.54 -2.72 -1.27
C CYS A 16 1.77 -3.62 -1.14
N MET A 17 2.52 -3.48 -0.06
CA MET A 17 3.71 -4.29 0.20
C MET A 17 3.41 -5.79 0.44
N CYS A 18 2.16 -6.15 0.81
CA CYS A 18 1.73 -7.54 0.92
C CYS A 18 1.47 -8.23 -0.44
N LEU A 19 1.40 -7.51 -1.56
CA LEU A 19 1.04 -8.08 -2.87
C LEU A 19 1.93 -9.25 -3.29
N PRO A 20 3.27 -9.20 -3.17
CA PRO A 20 4.13 -10.35 -3.50
C PRO A 20 3.83 -11.58 -2.65
N ALA A 21 3.56 -11.41 -1.36
CA ALA A 21 3.19 -12.49 -0.43
C ALA A 21 1.86 -13.16 -0.82
N LEU A 22 0.85 -12.36 -1.16
CA LEU A 22 -0.46 -12.88 -1.61
C LEU A 22 -0.37 -13.60 -2.94
N ARG A 23 0.49 -13.11 -3.86
CA ARG A 23 0.76 -13.78 -5.14
C ARG A 23 1.50 -15.10 -4.94
N LEU A 24 2.44 -15.16 -3.99
CA LEU A 24 3.10 -16.41 -3.63
C LEU A 24 2.10 -17.44 -3.14
N LEU A 25 1.17 -17.07 -2.26
CA LEU A 25 0.08 -17.95 -1.80
C LEU A 25 -0.73 -18.50 -2.98
N ALA A 26 -1.17 -17.61 -3.87
CA ALA A 26 -1.97 -17.99 -5.03
C ALA A 26 -1.21 -18.94 -5.98
N ALA A 27 0.05 -18.63 -6.26
CA ALA A 27 0.91 -19.46 -7.10
C ALA A 27 1.24 -20.82 -6.46
N SER A 28 1.27 -20.89 -5.12
CA SER A 28 1.51 -22.14 -4.36
C SER A 28 0.26 -23.00 -4.18
N GLY A 29 -0.82 -22.71 -4.89
CA GLY A 29 -2.03 -23.54 -4.90
C GLY A 29 -3.04 -23.20 -3.82
N PHE A 30 -2.91 -22.06 -3.14
CA PHE A 30 -3.90 -21.56 -2.18
C PHE A 30 -4.75 -20.44 -2.80
N THR A 31 -5.96 -20.24 -2.29
CA THR A 31 -6.82 -19.12 -2.67
C THR A 31 -6.86 -18.11 -1.52
N PRO A 32 -6.21 -16.93 -1.66
CA PRO A 32 -6.33 -15.89 -0.66
C PRO A 32 -7.77 -15.38 -0.55
N ALA A 33 -8.27 -15.23 0.68
CA ALA A 33 -9.49 -14.50 1.00
C ALA A 33 -9.12 -13.38 1.96
N LEU A 34 -9.27 -12.15 1.53
CA LEU A 34 -8.71 -10.98 2.21
C LEU A 34 -9.67 -10.45 3.27
N ILE A 35 -9.13 -10.14 4.44
CA ILE A 35 -9.86 -9.49 5.53
C ILE A 35 -9.09 -8.21 5.90
N GLY A 36 -9.73 -7.05 5.78
CA GLY A 36 -9.05 -5.78 6.00
C GLY A 36 -9.99 -4.60 6.20
N LYS A 37 -9.42 -3.41 6.27
CA LYS A 37 -10.19 -2.17 6.33
C LYS A 37 -10.96 -1.97 5.03
N ARG A 38 -12.18 -1.41 5.11
CA ARG A 38 -13.09 -1.22 3.96
C ARG A 38 -12.45 -0.52 2.74
N TRP A 39 -11.58 0.44 2.96
CA TRP A 39 -10.90 1.14 1.86
C TRP A 39 -10.00 0.22 1.01
N ALA A 40 -9.51 -0.90 1.57
CA ALA A 40 -8.65 -1.84 0.85
C ALA A 40 -9.43 -2.71 -0.16
N GLU A 41 -10.75 -2.83 0.01
CA GLU A 41 -11.62 -3.57 -0.91
C GLU A 41 -11.52 -3.03 -2.34
N ASP A 42 -11.65 -1.72 -2.52
CA ASP A 42 -11.56 -1.09 -3.82
C ASP A 42 -10.14 -1.20 -4.42
N LEU A 43 -9.11 -0.98 -3.62
CA LEU A 43 -7.73 -1.07 -4.07
C LEU A 43 -7.36 -2.49 -4.53
N MET A 44 -7.80 -3.53 -3.79
CA MET A 44 -7.49 -4.92 -4.07
C MET A 44 -8.45 -5.60 -5.06
N ALA A 45 -9.52 -4.92 -5.47
CA ALA A 45 -10.59 -5.52 -6.28
C ALA A 45 -10.11 -6.17 -7.59
N GLY A 46 -9.09 -5.61 -8.24
CA GLY A 46 -8.54 -6.14 -9.49
C GLY A 46 -7.72 -7.42 -9.32
N MET A 47 -7.38 -7.80 -8.09
CA MET A 47 -6.62 -9.02 -7.82
C MET A 47 -7.45 -10.31 -7.96
N GLY A 48 -8.80 -10.18 -8.04
CA GLY A 48 -9.70 -11.30 -8.20
C GLY A 48 -9.89 -12.15 -6.93
N TRP A 49 -9.37 -11.71 -5.78
CA TRP A 49 -9.54 -12.38 -4.49
C TRP A 49 -10.78 -11.86 -3.77
N ARG A 50 -11.46 -12.75 -3.05
CA ARG A 50 -12.54 -12.34 -2.17
C ARG A 50 -12.02 -11.36 -1.13
N PHE A 51 -12.78 -10.31 -0.86
CA PHE A 51 -12.49 -9.33 0.18
C PHE A 51 -13.69 -9.20 1.12
N ASP A 52 -13.44 -9.21 2.41
CA ASP A 52 -14.43 -8.98 3.46
C ASP A 52 -13.93 -7.89 4.42
N PRO A 53 -14.66 -6.76 4.56
CA PRO A 53 -14.23 -5.67 5.39
C PRO A 53 -14.41 -5.98 6.88
N ILE A 54 -13.52 -5.42 7.71
CA ILE A 54 -13.67 -5.36 9.16
C ILE A 54 -13.89 -3.91 9.61
N GLU A 55 -14.75 -3.74 10.59
CA GLU A 55 -15.15 -2.43 11.09
C GLU A 55 -14.39 -2.01 12.37
N GLY A 56 -13.68 -2.95 13.01
CA GLY A 56 -12.97 -2.73 14.28
C GLY A 56 -13.85 -2.96 15.50
N LYS A 57 -15.03 -3.52 15.32
CA LYS A 57 -15.93 -3.95 16.40
C LYS A 57 -15.76 -5.45 16.63
N VAL A 58 -15.22 -5.82 17.77
CA VAL A 58 -14.77 -7.19 18.07
C VAL A 58 -15.85 -8.24 17.82
N SER A 59 -17.09 -8.02 18.28
CA SER A 59 -18.19 -8.98 18.15
C SER A 59 -18.63 -9.17 16.69
N GLU A 60 -18.74 -8.07 15.95
CA GLU A 60 -19.13 -8.09 14.53
C GLU A 60 -18.04 -8.72 13.66
N ASP A 61 -16.78 -8.32 13.89
CA ASP A 61 -15.63 -8.85 13.17
C ASP A 61 -15.43 -10.35 13.45
N LEU A 62 -15.61 -10.78 14.70
CA LEU A 62 -15.54 -12.20 15.07
C LEU A 62 -16.65 -13.04 14.40
N SER A 63 -17.88 -12.53 14.42
CA SER A 63 -19.00 -13.20 13.77
C SER A 63 -18.77 -13.36 12.26
N ARG A 64 -18.24 -12.31 11.64
CA ARG A 64 -17.86 -12.33 10.21
C ARG A 64 -16.75 -13.35 9.93
N ILE A 65 -15.68 -13.35 10.71
CA ILE A 65 -14.56 -14.29 10.54
C ILE A 65 -15.05 -15.74 10.70
N ARG A 66 -15.90 -16.03 11.68
CA ARG A 66 -16.51 -17.37 11.87
C ARG A 66 -17.35 -17.78 10.67
N TYR A 67 -18.20 -16.87 10.21
CA TYR A 67 -19.02 -17.10 9.02
C TYR A 67 -18.16 -17.42 7.80
N LEU A 68 -17.09 -16.64 7.57
CA LEU A 68 -16.17 -16.85 6.45
C LEU A 68 -15.41 -18.17 6.56
N ALA A 69 -14.89 -18.51 7.74
CA ALA A 69 -14.18 -19.75 7.98
C ALA A 69 -15.07 -20.96 7.66
N GLN A 70 -16.33 -20.94 8.09
CA GLN A 70 -17.29 -22.02 7.85
C GLN A 70 -17.72 -22.11 6.38
N ASN A 71 -18.17 -20.99 5.79
CA ASN A 71 -18.73 -20.99 4.44
C ASN A 71 -17.69 -21.14 3.33
N ALA A 72 -16.45 -20.70 3.57
CA ALA A 72 -15.35 -20.91 2.66
C ALA A 72 -14.61 -22.24 2.92
N ASN A 73 -15.00 -23.01 3.94
CA ASN A 73 -14.27 -24.19 4.41
C ASN A 73 -12.77 -23.86 4.62
N ALA A 74 -12.49 -22.69 5.18
CA ALA A 74 -11.13 -22.20 5.41
C ALA A 74 -10.67 -22.63 6.81
N SER A 75 -9.60 -23.40 6.88
CA SER A 75 -9.00 -23.83 8.15
C SER A 75 -7.77 -23.00 8.53
N GLN A 76 -7.14 -22.34 7.58
CA GLN A 76 -5.91 -21.56 7.77
C GLN A 76 -6.19 -20.05 7.81
N GLY A 77 -5.55 -19.37 8.76
CA GLY A 77 -5.53 -17.92 8.87
C GLY A 77 -4.11 -17.38 8.85
N LEU A 78 -3.80 -16.50 7.89
CA LEU A 78 -2.51 -15.82 7.79
C LEU A 78 -2.62 -14.38 8.28
N LEU A 79 -1.73 -13.99 9.17
CA LEU A 79 -1.72 -12.69 9.82
C LEU A 79 -0.50 -11.86 9.38
N PHE A 80 -0.72 -10.85 8.55
CA PHE A 80 0.31 -9.87 8.22
C PHE A 80 0.52 -8.83 9.33
N PRO A 81 -0.55 -8.29 10.00
CA PRO A 81 -0.33 -7.43 11.15
C PRO A 81 0.24 -8.20 12.34
N ASN A 82 1.04 -7.52 13.16
CA ASN A 82 1.63 -8.11 14.36
C ASN A 82 0.73 -8.06 15.59
N SER A 83 -0.41 -7.35 15.55
CA SER A 83 -1.23 -7.08 16.72
C SER A 83 -1.80 -8.34 17.37
N PHE A 84 -1.77 -8.37 18.71
CA PHE A 84 -2.40 -9.40 19.54
C PHE A 84 -3.89 -9.57 19.20
N GLY A 85 -4.63 -8.45 19.06
CA GLY A 85 -6.06 -8.47 18.76
C GLY A 85 -6.40 -9.18 17.44
N SER A 86 -5.57 -9.03 16.39
CA SER A 86 -5.77 -9.74 15.12
C SER A 86 -5.59 -11.25 15.29
N ALA A 87 -4.57 -11.68 16.06
CA ALA A 87 -4.35 -13.09 16.33
C ALA A 87 -5.48 -13.70 17.16
N LEU A 88 -5.94 -12.99 18.19
CA LEU A 88 -7.03 -13.45 19.05
C LEU A 88 -8.35 -13.58 18.25
N LEU A 89 -8.69 -12.62 17.40
CA LEU A 89 -9.90 -12.68 16.58
C LEU A 89 -9.88 -13.89 15.62
N PHE A 90 -8.76 -14.19 14.98
CA PHE A 90 -8.61 -15.33 14.10
C PHE A 90 -8.69 -16.66 14.87
N LYS A 91 -8.03 -16.73 16.03
CA LYS A 91 -8.10 -17.91 16.92
C LYS A 91 -9.51 -18.18 17.40
N LEU A 92 -10.21 -17.17 17.91
CA LEU A 92 -11.62 -17.27 18.30
C LEU A 92 -12.54 -17.53 17.10
N GLY A 93 -12.12 -17.15 15.89
CA GLY A 93 -12.74 -17.49 14.62
C GLY A 93 -12.57 -18.94 14.20
N ARG A 94 -11.88 -19.77 15.01
CA ARG A 94 -11.58 -21.20 14.75
C ARG A 94 -10.66 -21.47 13.57
N LEU A 95 -9.78 -20.50 13.26
CA LEU A 95 -8.74 -20.67 12.26
C LEU A 95 -7.43 -21.14 12.93
N LYS A 96 -6.66 -21.97 12.23
CA LYS A 96 -5.27 -22.24 12.56
C LYS A 96 -4.45 -21.02 12.20
N THR A 97 -4.02 -20.26 13.20
CA THR A 97 -3.40 -18.95 13.03
C THR A 97 -1.91 -19.07 12.77
N THR A 98 -1.46 -18.44 11.69
CA THR A 98 -0.05 -18.35 11.30
C THR A 98 0.39 -16.89 11.23
N GLY A 99 1.54 -16.53 11.79
CA GLY A 99 2.09 -15.18 11.77
C GLY A 99 3.38 -15.07 12.57
N LEU A 100 4.00 -13.88 12.60
CA LEU A 100 5.24 -13.64 13.33
C LEU A 100 5.06 -13.73 14.84
N LYS A 101 6.06 -14.27 15.55
CA LYS A 101 6.14 -14.34 17.01
C LYS A 101 6.55 -12.99 17.60
N THR A 102 5.64 -12.03 17.54
CA THR A 102 5.83 -10.66 18.05
C THR A 102 4.71 -10.27 18.99
N ASP A 103 4.82 -9.15 19.68
CA ASP A 103 3.76 -8.51 20.47
C ASP A 103 3.05 -9.46 21.45
N MET A 104 3.83 -10.31 22.13
CA MET A 104 3.34 -11.28 23.13
C MET A 104 2.25 -12.24 22.63
N ARG A 105 2.08 -12.43 21.31
CA ARG A 105 1.03 -13.28 20.72
C ARG A 105 1.48 -14.72 20.42
N SER A 106 2.73 -15.05 20.69
CA SER A 106 3.33 -16.35 20.37
C SER A 106 2.54 -17.55 20.87
N PHE A 107 1.90 -17.45 22.04
CA PHE A 107 1.10 -18.51 22.64
C PHE A 107 -0.31 -18.67 22.02
N ILE A 108 -0.76 -17.69 21.23
CA ILE A 108 -2.06 -17.76 20.51
C ILE A 108 -1.89 -18.35 19.13
N LEU A 109 -0.70 -18.21 18.53
CA LEU A 109 -0.43 -18.69 17.19
C LEU A 109 -0.28 -20.21 17.17
N ASP A 110 -0.97 -20.88 16.24
CA ASP A 110 -0.77 -22.30 15.99
C ASP A 110 0.57 -22.55 15.27
N ASN A 111 0.92 -21.68 14.31
CA ASN A 111 2.19 -21.68 13.61
C ASN A 111 2.88 -20.33 13.80
N GLY A 112 3.65 -20.18 14.85
CA GLY A 112 4.43 -18.98 15.09
C GLY A 112 5.72 -18.97 14.27
N ILE A 113 5.84 -18.02 13.36
CA ILE A 113 7.04 -17.81 12.53
C ILE A 113 8.02 -16.92 13.32
N PRO A 114 9.30 -17.28 13.40
CA PRO A 114 10.32 -16.41 14.01
C PRO A 114 10.36 -15.04 13.32
N GLU A 115 10.57 -13.99 14.12
CA GLU A 115 10.76 -12.67 13.52
C GLU A 115 12.09 -12.63 12.78
N PRO A 116 12.11 -12.23 11.50
CA PRO A 116 13.35 -12.15 10.75
C PRO A 116 14.21 -10.99 11.25
N THR A 117 15.49 -11.04 10.90
CA THR A 117 16.39 -9.88 11.05
C THR A 117 15.88 -8.70 10.24
N THR A 118 16.42 -7.52 10.49
CA THR A 118 16.03 -6.30 9.76
C THR A 118 16.09 -6.50 8.25
N MET A 119 14.95 -6.33 7.60
CA MET A 119 14.78 -6.45 6.16
C MET A 119 13.68 -5.48 5.69
N HIS A 120 13.53 -5.31 4.40
CA HIS A 120 12.46 -4.50 3.83
C HIS A 120 11.07 -5.11 4.14
N GLU A 121 10.05 -4.29 4.38
CA GLU A 121 8.70 -4.77 4.76
C GLU A 121 8.07 -5.67 3.68
N VAL A 122 8.37 -5.48 2.41
CA VAL A 122 7.94 -6.39 1.33
C VAL A 122 8.54 -7.78 1.50
N GLU A 123 9.83 -7.84 1.79
CA GLU A 123 10.53 -9.11 2.04
C GLU A 123 10.01 -9.78 3.30
N ARG A 124 9.69 -8.99 4.34
CA ARG A 124 9.13 -9.48 5.60
C ARG A 124 7.74 -10.09 5.40
N PHE A 125 6.86 -9.45 4.65
CA PHE A 125 5.55 -10.03 4.32
C PHE A 125 5.67 -11.27 3.45
N PHE A 126 6.59 -11.25 2.49
CA PHE A 126 6.87 -12.40 1.65
C PHE A 126 7.40 -13.58 2.47
N TYR A 127 8.35 -13.35 3.37
CA TYR A 127 8.88 -14.35 4.29
C TYR A 127 7.78 -14.99 5.14
N VAL A 128 6.85 -14.18 5.67
CA VAL A 128 5.70 -14.70 6.44
C VAL A 128 4.85 -15.66 5.61
N ALA A 129 4.54 -15.32 4.36
CA ALA A 129 3.77 -16.19 3.48
C ALA A 129 4.56 -17.46 3.09
N HIS A 130 5.84 -17.31 2.81
CA HIS A 130 6.73 -18.41 2.43
C HIS A 130 6.84 -19.46 3.56
N GLU A 131 7.13 -19.03 4.78
CA GLU A 131 7.20 -19.93 5.95
C GLU A 131 5.83 -20.49 6.33
N ALA A 132 4.75 -19.73 6.14
CA ALA A 132 3.39 -20.24 6.33
C ALA A 132 3.09 -21.42 5.39
N ILE A 133 3.37 -21.28 4.09
CA ILE A 133 3.15 -22.34 3.10
C ILE A 133 3.93 -23.61 3.50
N LYS A 134 5.17 -23.48 3.89
CA LYS A 134 6.00 -24.62 4.37
C LYS A 134 5.41 -25.27 5.63
N SER A 135 4.96 -24.45 6.58
CA SER A 135 4.34 -24.95 7.82
C SER A 135 3.03 -25.70 7.58
N TRP A 136 2.37 -25.44 6.46
CA TRP A 136 1.16 -26.15 6.03
C TRP A 136 1.45 -27.40 5.19
N GLY A 137 2.72 -27.74 5.02
CA GLY A 137 3.17 -28.95 4.28
C GLY A 137 3.16 -28.79 2.77
N ALA A 138 3.14 -27.56 2.25
CA ALA A 138 3.23 -27.26 0.83
C ALA A 138 4.59 -26.67 0.46
N THR A 139 4.90 -26.67 -0.83
CA THR A 139 6.12 -26.05 -1.36
C THR A 139 5.80 -24.67 -1.93
N PRO A 140 6.50 -23.61 -1.51
CA PRO A 140 6.37 -22.30 -2.14
C PRO A 140 6.70 -22.36 -3.63
N ALA A 141 5.88 -21.68 -4.45
CA ALA A 141 6.05 -21.70 -5.91
C ALA A 141 7.32 -20.99 -6.37
N PHE A 142 7.84 -20.07 -5.57
CA PHE A 142 9.11 -19.36 -5.80
C PHE A 142 9.67 -18.83 -4.48
N ASP A 143 11.01 -18.73 -4.41
CA ASP A 143 11.74 -18.37 -3.19
C ASP A 143 12.19 -16.90 -3.15
N LYS A 144 12.18 -16.23 -4.31
CA LYS A 144 12.64 -14.84 -4.43
C LYS A 144 11.45 -13.88 -4.51
N VAL A 145 11.55 -12.77 -3.78
CA VAL A 145 10.59 -11.69 -3.87
C VAL A 145 10.62 -11.08 -5.27
N PRO A 146 9.47 -10.92 -5.94
CA PRO A 146 9.40 -10.19 -7.21
C PRO A 146 9.87 -8.74 -7.05
N GLU A 147 10.57 -8.22 -8.06
CA GLU A 147 11.10 -6.84 -8.03
C GLU A 147 10.01 -5.76 -8.04
N ARG A 148 8.77 -6.12 -8.36
CA ARG A 148 7.63 -5.19 -8.48
C ARG A 148 6.41 -5.73 -7.74
N LEU A 149 5.63 -4.82 -7.17
CA LEU A 149 4.40 -5.16 -6.43
C LEU A 149 3.28 -5.65 -7.33
N SER A 150 3.14 -5.11 -8.54
CA SER A 150 2.22 -5.56 -9.60
C SER A 150 0.74 -5.58 -9.18
N LEU A 151 0.17 -4.44 -8.79
CA LEU A 151 -1.26 -4.28 -8.55
C LEU A 151 -2.05 -4.36 -9.87
N VAL A 152 -3.06 -5.22 -9.91
CA VAL A 152 -3.98 -5.31 -11.04
C VAL A 152 -5.17 -4.38 -10.79
N LEU A 153 -5.48 -3.54 -11.77
CA LEU A 153 -6.63 -2.63 -11.72
C LEU A 153 -7.85 -3.25 -12.42
N MET A 154 -9.03 -3.00 -11.88
CA MET A 154 -10.27 -3.38 -12.57
C MET A 154 -10.53 -2.47 -13.77
N LYS A 155 -11.25 -2.97 -14.78
CA LYS A 155 -11.73 -2.15 -15.92
C LYS A 155 -12.53 -0.93 -15.47
N ARG A 156 -13.30 -1.03 -14.38
CA ARG A 156 -14.05 0.10 -13.80
C ARG A 156 -13.12 1.22 -13.30
N HIS A 157 -11.95 0.90 -12.73
CA HIS A 157 -10.97 1.89 -12.27
C HIS A 157 -10.34 2.62 -13.46
N GLU A 158 -10.02 1.88 -14.53
CA GLU A 158 -9.49 2.45 -15.77
C GLU A 158 -10.53 3.37 -16.45
N ALA A 159 -11.79 2.95 -16.49
CA ALA A 159 -12.89 3.77 -17.00
C ALA A 159 -13.14 5.00 -16.15
N ALA A 160 -13.17 4.86 -14.82
CA ALA A 160 -13.35 5.96 -13.88
C ALA A 160 -12.22 6.99 -14.00
N ALA A 161 -10.97 6.53 -14.12
CA ALA A 161 -9.84 7.43 -14.32
C ALA A 161 -9.98 8.23 -15.64
N LYS A 162 -10.40 7.59 -16.73
CA LYS A 162 -10.68 8.27 -17.99
C LYS A 162 -11.78 9.33 -17.84
N ASN A 163 -12.90 8.96 -17.20
CA ASN A 163 -14.01 9.87 -16.97
C ASN A 163 -13.60 11.07 -16.08
N LEU A 164 -12.78 10.84 -15.04
CA LEU A 164 -12.28 11.93 -14.18
C LEU A 164 -11.35 12.87 -14.96
N ILE A 165 -10.49 12.33 -15.83
CA ILE A 165 -9.60 13.12 -16.69
C ILE A 165 -10.44 14.01 -17.64
N GLU A 166 -11.48 13.47 -18.24
CA GLU A 166 -12.39 14.21 -19.13
C GLU A 166 -13.22 15.24 -18.36
N LEU A 167 -13.86 14.84 -17.26
CA LEU A 167 -14.73 15.69 -16.43
C LEU A 167 -13.99 16.92 -15.89
N TYR A 168 -12.79 16.70 -15.38
CA TYR A 168 -11.96 17.78 -14.84
C TYR A 168 -11.03 18.39 -15.87
N LYS A 169 -11.14 18.04 -17.15
CA LYS A 169 -10.29 18.55 -18.23
C LYS A 169 -8.79 18.51 -17.84
N ILE A 170 -8.36 17.37 -17.32
CA ILE A 170 -6.96 17.14 -16.96
C ILE A 170 -6.16 17.04 -18.26
N PRO A 171 -5.09 17.82 -18.44
CA PRO A 171 -4.25 17.71 -19.64
C PRO A 171 -3.59 16.33 -19.75
N THR A 172 -3.18 15.95 -20.95
CA THR A 172 -2.44 14.70 -21.17
C THR A 172 -1.09 14.65 -20.43
N ARG A 173 -0.48 15.81 -20.22
CA ARG A 173 0.73 15.94 -19.40
C ARG A 173 0.40 16.53 -18.03
N PHE A 174 0.37 15.67 -17.03
CA PHE A 174 0.13 16.07 -15.65
C PHE A 174 1.03 15.30 -14.68
N ALA A 175 1.31 15.89 -13.54
CA ALA A 175 2.00 15.28 -12.41
C ALA A 175 1.03 15.15 -11.23
N LEU A 176 1.14 14.06 -10.48
CA LEU A 176 0.43 13.93 -9.21
C LEU A 176 1.35 14.34 -8.06
N LEU A 177 0.90 15.28 -7.26
CA LEU A 177 1.55 15.69 -6.02
C LEU A 177 0.78 15.13 -4.82
N ALA A 178 1.49 14.52 -3.88
CA ALA A 178 0.92 14.02 -2.62
C ALA A 178 1.62 14.67 -1.42
N PRO A 179 1.29 15.95 -1.13
CA PRO A 179 1.98 16.72 -0.11
C PRO A 179 1.66 16.28 1.31
N ILE A 180 0.56 15.52 1.52
CA ILE A 180 0.11 15.14 2.86
C ILE A 180 0.51 13.71 3.17
N ALA A 181 1.22 13.52 4.27
CA ALA A 181 1.45 12.23 4.89
C ALA A 181 0.95 12.25 6.32
N ARG A 182 -0.11 11.50 6.61
CA ARG A 182 -0.67 11.41 7.97
C ARG A 182 0.15 10.48 8.84
N GLY A 183 0.23 10.86 10.09
CA GLY A 183 0.95 10.10 11.10
C GLY A 183 2.30 10.72 11.45
N LYS A 184 2.82 10.25 12.55
CA LYS A 184 4.15 10.60 13.04
C LYS A 184 5.00 9.34 13.05
N HIS A 185 6.25 9.46 12.70
CA HIS A 185 7.23 8.41 12.93
C HIS A 185 8.17 8.88 14.03
N GLN A 186 8.22 8.15 15.14
CA GLN A 186 9.00 8.54 16.33
C GLN A 186 8.75 10.01 16.78
N GLY A 187 7.48 10.45 16.73
CA GLY A 187 7.08 11.80 17.10
C GLY A 187 7.29 12.88 16.04
N LYS A 188 8.00 12.61 14.95
CA LYS A 188 8.28 13.55 13.86
C LYS A 188 7.22 13.48 12.76
N VAL A 189 6.92 14.60 12.14
CA VAL A 189 5.98 14.72 11.01
C VAL A 189 6.62 14.19 9.75
N LYS A 190 5.84 13.45 8.95
CA LYS A 190 6.30 12.73 7.75
C LYS A 190 6.05 13.49 6.45
N HIS A 191 6.05 14.81 6.42
CA HIS A 191 5.86 15.56 5.18
C HIS A 191 6.96 16.55 4.91
N TRP A 192 7.34 16.64 3.65
CA TRP A 192 8.21 17.68 3.10
C TRP A 192 7.39 18.95 2.84
N GLU A 193 7.89 20.10 3.25
CA GLU A 193 7.10 21.35 3.28
C GLU A 193 7.10 22.11 1.93
N HIS A 194 7.95 21.72 0.97
CA HIS A 194 8.20 22.46 -0.25
C HIS A 194 7.48 21.94 -1.51
N PHE A 195 6.38 21.23 -1.37
CA PHE A 195 5.64 20.73 -2.54
C PHE A 195 5.16 21.85 -3.48
N ASN A 196 4.83 23.02 -2.93
CA ASN A 196 4.38 24.16 -3.72
C ASN A 196 5.48 24.72 -4.64
N ASP A 197 6.74 24.59 -4.22
CA ASP A 197 7.89 25.07 -5.01
C ASP A 197 8.09 24.27 -6.30
N LEU A 198 7.48 23.07 -6.41
CA LEU A 198 7.52 22.22 -7.60
C LEU A 198 6.50 22.65 -8.67
N VAL A 199 5.49 23.45 -8.32
CA VAL A 199 4.39 23.82 -9.21
C VAL A 199 4.90 24.60 -10.41
N LYS A 200 5.70 25.63 -10.18
CA LYS A 200 6.25 26.46 -11.26
C LYS A 200 7.16 25.66 -12.19
N PRO A 201 8.17 24.91 -11.73
CA PRO A 201 9.00 24.05 -12.58
C PRO A 201 8.23 23.08 -13.45
N LEU A 202 7.15 22.47 -12.92
CA LEU A 202 6.28 21.58 -13.69
C LEU A 202 5.53 22.32 -14.78
N ARG A 203 4.92 23.48 -14.47
CA ARG A 203 4.20 24.30 -15.47
C ARG A 203 5.11 24.85 -16.57
N ASP A 204 6.34 25.23 -16.21
CA ASP A 204 7.35 25.67 -17.18
C ASP A 204 7.69 24.56 -18.21
N LYS A 205 7.47 23.29 -17.85
CA LYS A 205 7.57 22.11 -18.74
C LYS A 205 6.24 21.70 -19.39
N GLY A 206 5.18 22.48 -19.22
CA GLY A 206 3.85 22.17 -19.76
C GLY A 206 3.18 20.99 -19.07
N ILE A 207 3.51 20.73 -17.79
CA ILE A 207 2.94 19.65 -16.98
C ILE A 207 2.07 20.28 -15.89
N GLU A 208 0.79 19.90 -15.84
CA GLU A 208 -0.13 20.40 -14.83
C GLU A 208 0.06 19.65 -13.49
N PRO A 209 0.43 20.33 -12.39
CA PRO A 209 0.50 19.72 -11.08
C PRO A 209 -0.90 19.57 -10.47
N ILE A 210 -1.23 18.35 -10.09
CA ILE A 210 -2.56 17.98 -9.58
C ILE A 210 -2.44 17.27 -8.24
N VAL A 211 -3.34 17.59 -7.33
CA VAL A 211 -3.48 16.92 -6.03
C VAL A 211 -4.88 16.31 -5.94
N PHE A 212 -4.95 15.03 -5.56
CA PHE A 212 -6.18 14.33 -5.15
C PHE A 212 -6.10 14.04 -3.65
N PRO A 213 -6.58 14.92 -2.79
CA PRO A 213 -6.55 14.68 -1.35
C PRO A 213 -7.61 13.66 -0.94
N SER A 214 -7.48 13.07 0.23
CA SER A 214 -8.64 12.43 0.87
C SER A 214 -9.61 13.51 1.41
N LEU A 215 -10.88 13.13 1.65
CA LEU A 215 -11.90 14.04 2.22
C LEU A 215 -11.42 14.79 3.48
N ARG A 216 -10.56 14.15 4.28
CA ARG A 216 -10.07 14.75 5.54
C ARG A 216 -8.79 15.56 5.36
N GLU A 217 -8.24 15.63 4.16
CA GLU A 217 -6.95 16.26 3.85
C GLU A 217 -7.08 17.45 2.90
N GLU A 218 -8.27 17.74 2.40
CA GLU A 218 -8.50 18.79 1.40
C GLU A 218 -7.97 20.17 1.84
N ALA A 219 -8.31 20.60 3.06
CA ALA A 219 -7.83 21.85 3.60
C ALA A 219 -6.30 21.87 3.80
N LEU A 220 -5.73 20.74 4.25
CA LEU A 220 -4.28 20.60 4.44
C LEU A 220 -3.56 20.61 3.09
N ALA A 221 -4.10 19.93 2.08
CA ALA A 221 -3.53 19.89 0.75
C ALA A 221 -3.51 21.28 0.10
N LYS A 222 -4.61 22.05 0.27
CA LYS A 222 -4.70 23.44 -0.20
C LYS A 222 -3.72 24.36 0.50
N ALA A 223 -3.47 24.15 1.79
CA ALA A 223 -2.48 24.91 2.53
C ALA A 223 -1.04 24.53 2.14
N ALA A 224 -0.76 23.25 1.92
CA ALA A 224 0.58 22.75 1.58
C ALA A 224 0.98 23.02 0.12
N CYS A 225 0.02 23.11 -0.79
CA CYS A 225 0.28 23.31 -2.22
C CYS A 225 -0.81 24.20 -2.85
N PRO A 226 -0.88 25.49 -2.45
CA PRO A 226 -1.95 26.40 -2.86
C PRO A 226 -2.00 26.67 -4.37
N ASP A 227 -0.87 26.61 -5.06
CA ASP A 227 -0.78 26.88 -6.49
C ASP A 227 -1.05 25.65 -7.36
N ALA A 228 -1.07 24.42 -6.78
CA ALA A 228 -1.44 23.24 -7.53
C ALA A 228 -2.95 23.16 -7.75
N ARG A 229 -3.35 22.40 -8.77
CA ARG A 229 -4.77 22.13 -9.00
C ARG A 229 -5.27 21.05 -8.06
N ILE A 230 -6.09 21.46 -7.08
CA ILE A 230 -6.72 20.53 -6.14
C ILE A 230 -8.00 19.99 -6.76
N LEU A 231 -8.13 18.68 -6.86
CA LEU A 231 -9.31 18.00 -7.36
C LEU A 231 -10.06 17.28 -6.24
N PRO A 232 -11.37 17.02 -6.41
CA PRO A 232 -12.14 16.30 -5.40
C PRO A 232 -11.56 14.91 -5.07
N PRO A 233 -11.79 14.40 -3.86
CA PRO A 233 -11.38 13.06 -3.47
C PRO A 233 -11.89 11.98 -4.40
N THR A 234 -11.10 10.92 -4.57
CA THR A 234 -11.51 9.74 -5.34
C THR A 234 -11.20 8.46 -4.55
N THR A 235 -11.66 7.31 -5.03
CA THR A 235 -11.33 6.02 -4.39
C THR A 235 -9.89 5.63 -4.67
N LEU A 236 -9.32 4.73 -3.86
CA LEU A 236 -7.92 4.32 -4.01
C LEU A 236 -7.66 3.58 -5.33
N GLY A 237 -8.62 2.77 -5.81
CA GLY A 237 -8.49 2.10 -7.09
C GLY A 237 -8.52 3.08 -8.28
N ASN A 238 -9.39 4.10 -8.23
CA ASN A 238 -9.41 5.16 -9.23
C ASN A 238 -8.15 6.01 -9.18
N PHE A 239 -7.68 6.37 -7.97
CA PHE A 239 -6.42 7.09 -7.79
C PHE A 239 -5.24 6.30 -8.39
N ALA A 240 -5.16 5.00 -8.12
CA ALA A 240 -4.14 4.12 -8.68
C ALA A 240 -4.16 4.11 -10.22
N ALA A 241 -5.36 4.11 -10.83
CA ALA A 241 -5.51 4.19 -12.28
C ALA A 241 -5.12 5.56 -12.86
N ILE A 242 -5.32 6.65 -12.11
CA ILE A 242 -4.84 7.99 -12.49
C ILE A 242 -3.33 8.08 -12.33
N ALA A 243 -2.77 7.57 -11.23
CA ALA A 243 -1.33 7.55 -10.96
C ALA A 243 -0.55 6.84 -12.07
N LYS A 244 -1.08 5.74 -12.58
CA LYS A 244 -0.49 5.00 -13.71
C LYS A 244 -0.39 5.84 -15.01
N ARG A 245 -1.21 6.89 -15.15
CA ARG A 245 -1.26 7.78 -16.34
C ARG A 245 -0.48 9.07 -16.15
N ALA A 246 -0.09 9.39 -14.93
CA ALA A 246 0.68 10.59 -14.65
C ALA A 246 2.09 10.52 -15.29
N GLN A 247 2.63 11.67 -15.70
CA GLN A 247 4.02 11.78 -16.13
C GLN A 247 4.98 11.41 -15.00
N VAL A 248 4.61 11.79 -13.77
CA VAL A 248 5.33 11.47 -12.55
C VAL A 248 4.39 11.59 -11.34
N VAL A 249 4.60 10.76 -10.33
CA VAL A 249 3.99 10.89 -9.00
C VAL A 249 5.07 11.35 -8.02
N ILE A 250 4.86 12.47 -7.36
CA ILE A 250 5.77 12.98 -6.33
C ILE A 250 5.05 12.89 -4.99
N ALA A 251 5.58 12.11 -4.08
CA ALA A 251 4.94 11.80 -2.80
C ALA A 251 5.94 11.76 -1.65
N ASN A 252 5.48 12.07 -0.46
CA ASN A 252 6.20 11.66 0.75
C ASN A 252 6.22 10.13 0.86
N ASP A 253 7.10 9.56 1.70
CA ASP A 253 7.03 8.14 2.09
C ASP A 253 5.71 7.87 2.83
N SER A 254 4.71 7.49 2.06
CA SER A 254 3.31 7.34 2.47
C SER A 254 2.60 6.27 1.63
N GLY A 255 1.33 6.00 1.95
CA GLY A 255 0.50 5.08 1.17
C GLY A 255 0.46 5.39 -0.34
N VAL A 256 0.56 6.68 -0.71
CA VAL A 256 0.54 7.11 -2.13
C VAL A 256 1.78 6.63 -2.87
N SER A 257 2.97 6.72 -2.27
CA SER A 257 4.21 6.23 -2.90
C SER A 257 4.16 4.74 -3.20
N HIS A 258 3.57 3.96 -2.29
CA HIS A 258 3.39 2.52 -2.48
C HIS A 258 2.31 2.17 -3.51
N ILE A 259 1.24 2.97 -3.62
CA ILE A 259 0.27 2.81 -4.73
C ILE A 259 0.95 3.08 -6.07
N ALA A 260 1.73 4.16 -6.17
CA ALA A 260 2.47 4.50 -7.38
C ALA A 260 3.43 3.36 -7.78
N ALA A 261 4.19 2.82 -6.80
CA ALA A 261 5.04 1.65 -7.01
C ALA A 261 4.25 0.42 -7.47
N ALA A 262 3.08 0.17 -6.87
CA ALA A 262 2.27 -1.01 -7.14
C ALA A 262 1.69 -1.01 -8.56
N VAL A 263 1.41 0.16 -9.14
CA VAL A 263 0.92 0.28 -10.53
C VAL A 263 2.04 0.54 -11.55
N GLY A 264 3.30 0.61 -11.09
CA GLY A 264 4.46 0.86 -11.95
C GLY A 264 4.51 2.28 -12.51
N ALA A 265 3.99 3.28 -11.78
CA ALA A 265 4.09 4.67 -12.16
C ALA A 265 5.54 5.18 -12.02
N LYS A 266 5.95 6.12 -12.86
CA LYS A 266 7.17 6.91 -12.62
C LYS A 266 6.97 7.71 -11.34
N GLN A 267 7.91 7.65 -10.40
CA GLN A 267 7.73 8.30 -9.12
C GLN A 267 9.03 8.85 -8.52
N ILE A 268 8.85 9.89 -7.73
CA ILE A 268 9.84 10.43 -6.81
C ILE A 268 9.24 10.37 -5.41
N THR A 269 9.92 9.68 -4.51
CA THR A 269 9.49 9.54 -3.10
C THR A 269 10.44 10.31 -2.21
N LEU A 270 9.86 11.18 -1.38
CA LEU A 270 10.60 12.06 -0.49
C LEU A 270 10.61 11.47 0.92
N VAL A 271 11.81 11.26 1.44
CA VAL A 271 12.05 10.68 2.76
C VAL A 271 12.75 11.68 3.64
N GLY A 272 12.43 11.74 4.92
CA GLY A 272 13.08 12.63 5.87
C GLY A 272 13.06 12.12 7.30
N VAL A 273 12.23 11.09 7.58
CA VAL A 273 12.03 10.58 8.94
C VAL A 273 11.90 9.06 9.03
N THR A 274 11.89 8.37 7.92
CA THR A 274 11.81 6.91 7.83
C THR A 274 13.12 6.33 7.31
N GLU A 275 13.31 5.05 7.46
CA GLU A 275 14.47 4.31 6.95
C GLU A 275 14.13 3.75 5.57
N PRO A 276 14.69 4.31 4.47
CA PRO A 276 14.37 3.85 3.12
C PRO A 276 14.62 2.36 2.90
N GLU A 277 15.63 1.81 3.53
CA GLU A 277 16.00 0.40 3.45
C GLU A 277 14.87 -0.52 3.95
N ARG A 278 13.98 0.00 4.78
CA ARG A 278 12.85 -0.75 5.35
C ARG A 278 11.52 -0.49 4.66
N THR A 279 11.29 0.74 4.21
CA THR A 279 9.95 1.17 3.79
C THR A 279 9.91 1.92 2.47
N ALA A 280 11.01 2.04 1.73
CA ALA A 280 10.98 2.69 0.43
C ALA A 280 9.98 2.00 -0.53
N PRO A 281 9.44 2.70 -1.54
CA PRO A 281 8.55 2.09 -2.51
C PRO A 281 9.27 0.96 -3.26
N TRP A 282 8.66 -0.24 -3.27
CA TRP A 282 9.21 -1.43 -3.91
C TRP A 282 9.00 -1.37 -5.43
N ASN A 283 9.83 -0.59 -6.07
CA ASN A 283 9.87 -0.39 -7.51
C ASN A 283 11.31 0.00 -7.90
N PRO A 284 12.01 -0.78 -8.73
CA PRO A 284 13.40 -0.52 -9.10
C PRO A 284 13.60 0.80 -9.86
N ASP A 285 12.52 1.35 -10.47
CA ASP A 285 12.57 2.61 -11.19
C ASP A 285 12.16 3.81 -10.32
N ALA A 286 11.87 3.60 -9.04
CA ALA A 286 11.53 4.69 -8.13
C ALA A 286 12.77 5.50 -7.76
N ILE A 287 12.66 6.82 -7.86
CA ILE A 287 13.66 7.73 -7.30
C ILE A 287 13.29 8.01 -5.85
N VAL A 288 14.18 7.72 -4.92
CA VAL A 288 14.02 8.00 -3.50
C VAL A 288 15.04 9.09 -3.12
N LEU A 289 14.54 10.21 -2.60
CA LEU A 289 15.35 11.34 -2.22
C LEU A 289 15.23 11.64 -0.73
N GLY A 290 16.36 11.97 -0.10
CA GLY A 290 16.47 12.18 1.33
C GLY A 290 16.77 10.90 2.10
N GLU A 291 16.89 11.03 3.42
CA GLU A 291 17.24 9.95 4.34
C GLU A 291 16.66 10.21 5.73
N ASN A 292 16.74 9.24 6.63
CA ASN A 292 16.28 9.44 8.01
C ASN A 292 17.05 10.58 8.68
N GLY A 293 16.31 11.63 9.06
CA GLY A 293 16.85 12.85 9.67
C GLY A 293 17.18 13.99 8.71
N ARG A 294 17.12 13.76 7.38
CA ARG A 294 17.42 14.80 6.38
C ARG A 294 16.44 14.74 5.20
N TRP A 295 15.58 15.74 5.10
CA TRP A 295 14.76 15.95 3.91
C TRP A 295 15.62 16.44 2.72
N PRO A 296 15.24 16.08 1.47
CA PRO A 296 15.92 16.59 0.29
C PRO A 296 15.70 18.11 0.12
N SER A 297 16.64 18.80 -0.52
CA SER A 297 16.45 20.21 -0.86
C SER A 297 15.52 20.39 -2.05
N VAL A 298 14.99 21.60 -2.24
CA VAL A 298 14.13 21.94 -3.39
C VAL A 298 14.88 21.77 -4.70
N GLU A 299 16.15 22.15 -4.74
CA GLU A 299 17.02 22.02 -5.91
C GLU A 299 17.25 20.55 -6.27
N GLU A 300 17.51 19.68 -5.28
CA GLU A 300 17.70 18.24 -5.47
C GLU A 300 16.44 17.60 -6.05
N VAL A 301 15.27 17.90 -5.49
CA VAL A 301 13.98 17.37 -5.98
C VAL A 301 13.68 17.90 -7.37
N THR A 302 13.87 19.20 -7.61
CA THR A 302 13.61 19.83 -8.91
C THR A 302 14.52 19.28 -10.01
N ALA A 303 15.80 19.08 -9.74
CA ALA A 303 16.75 18.50 -10.70
C ALA A 303 16.34 17.08 -11.12
N ASN A 304 15.99 16.23 -10.14
CA ASN A 304 15.51 14.87 -10.40
C ASN A 304 14.16 14.89 -11.14
N LEU A 305 13.24 15.77 -10.74
CA LEU A 305 11.95 15.93 -11.41
C LEU A 305 12.13 16.26 -12.89
N LEU A 306 12.97 17.24 -13.20
CA LEU A 306 13.23 17.66 -14.57
C LEU A 306 13.87 16.56 -15.42
N SER A 307 14.65 15.66 -14.84
CA SER A 307 15.22 14.51 -15.55
C SER A 307 14.18 13.44 -15.90
N VAL A 308 13.17 13.25 -15.03
CA VAL A 308 12.12 12.23 -15.22
C VAL A 308 11.09 12.65 -16.26
N VAL A 309 10.84 13.96 -16.42
CA VAL A 309 9.75 14.50 -17.25
C VAL A 309 10.21 15.08 -18.60
N GLN A 310 11.46 14.83 -18.97
CA GLN A 310 11.99 15.20 -20.28
C GLN A 310 11.22 14.60 -21.46
#